data_1051895060c09a5cad3ded0dbbcaa9d7
#
_entry.id   1051895060c09a5cad3ded0dbbcaa9d7
#
_cell.length_a   1.000
_cell.length_b   1.000
_cell.length_c   1.000
_cell.angle_alpha   90.00
_cell.angle_beta   90.00
_cell.angle_gamma   90.00
#
_symmetry.space_group_name_H-M   'P 1'
#
loop_
_entity.id
_entity.type
_entity.pdbx_description
1 polymer ?
#
loop_
_entity_poly.entity_id
_entity_poly.type
_entity_poly.pdbx_seq_one_letter_code
_entity_poly.pdbx_strand_id
1 'polypeptide(L)'
;MSATTPHEIEVKLRLDSVDAFARAGIELEVETPRHFEDNWILDNADRALGAREAILRVRFADGKGSITYKERASEDAPASQFKQRVEIETAIDDPESALAMFERLGFHKWFRYQKYRTVYRATLPGGSTLSVMFDETPIGNFVELEGEEEAIAQAIDLLGVTSADYILESYLALQAEHCWRQGKPLEDMVFTKK
;
A
#
# COMPACT_ATOMS: atom_id res chain seq x y z
N MET A 1 14.88 26.21 3.63
CA MET A 1 13.71 25.76 2.87
C MET A 1 13.25 24.50 3.57
N SER A 2 12.10 24.53 4.24
CA SER A 2 11.50 23.31 4.85
C SER A 2 11.03 22.45 3.71
N ALA A 3 11.63 21.28 3.52
CA ALA A 3 11.08 20.28 2.62
C ALA A 3 9.71 19.91 3.18
N THR A 4 8.66 20.17 2.42
CA THR A 4 7.33 19.64 2.72
C THR A 4 7.47 18.12 2.70
N THR A 5 7.32 17.49 3.85
CA THR A 5 7.30 16.03 3.95
C THR A 5 6.06 15.55 3.20
N PRO A 6 6.20 14.68 2.20
CA PRO A 6 5.05 14.20 1.45
C PRO A 6 4.10 13.45 2.40
N HIS A 7 2.85 13.89 2.45
CA HIS A 7 1.79 13.22 3.16
C HIS A 7 0.99 12.38 2.16
N GLU A 8 0.85 11.11 2.45
CA GLU A 8 -0.02 10.19 1.72
C GLU A 8 -1.32 10.02 2.52
N ILE A 9 -2.45 10.18 1.84
CA ILE A 9 -3.78 9.87 2.39
C ILE A 9 -4.33 8.73 1.57
N GLU A 10 -4.64 7.61 2.23
CA GLU A 10 -5.10 6.40 1.57
C GLU A 10 -6.25 5.73 2.33
N VAL A 11 -7.08 5.00 1.60
CA VAL A 11 -7.98 3.99 2.15
C VAL A 11 -7.95 2.75 1.26
N LYS A 12 -8.00 1.59 1.90
CA LYS A 12 -8.08 0.30 1.20
C LYS A 12 -9.49 -0.26 1.34
N LEU A 13 -9.98 -0.87 0.27
CA LEU A 13 -11.26 -1.56 0.21
C LEU A 13 -11.05 -2.99 -0.31
N ARG A 14 -11.93 -3.91 0.04
CA ARG A 14 -11.96 -5.24 -0.57
C ARG A 14 -12.92 -5.22 -1.75
N LEU A 15 -12.38 -5.33 -2.96
CA LEU A 15 -13.15 -5.36 -4.21
C LEU A 15 -12.57 -6.43 -5.15
N ASP A 16 -13.44 -7.21 -5.76
CA ASP A 16 -13.02 -8.27 -6.68
C ASP A 16 -12.61 -7.74 -8.07
N SER A 17 -13.13 -6.58 -8.46
CA SER A 17 -12.81 -5.92 -9.73
C SER A 17 -13.02 -4.40 -9.65
N VAL A 18 -12.46 -3.69 -10.62
CA VAL A 18 -12.65 -2.23 -10.78
C VAL A 18 -13.96 -1.86 -11.49
N ASP A 19 -14.81 -2.83 -11.87
CA ASP A 19 -16.08 -2.56 -12.59
C ASP A 19 -17.05 -1.70 -11.77
N ALA A 20 -16.91 -1.70 -10.44
CA ALA A 20 -17.71 -0.85 -9.56
C ALA A 20 -17.52 0.64 -9.87
N PHE A 21 -16.32 1.05 -10.29
CA PHE A 21 -16.02 2.45 -10.62
C PHE A 21 -16.80 2.92 -11.86
N ALA A 22 -16.83 2.11 -12.93
CA ALA A 22 -17.62 2.43 -14.11
C ALA A 22 -19.11 2.55 -13.81
N ARG A 23 -19.65 1.66 -12.95
CA ARG A 23 -21.06 1.74 -12.51
C ARG A 23 -21.35 2.98 -11.67
N ALA A 24 -20.34 3.48 -10.95
CA ALA A 24 -20.41 4.71 -10.15
C ALA A 24 -20.20 5.99 -11.00
N GLY A 25 -19.98 5.87 -12.31
CA GLY A 25 -19.68 7.00 -13.18
C GLY A 25 -18.27 7.58 -13.02
N ILE A 26 -17.35 6.80 -12.46
CA ILE A 26 -15.95 7.17 -12.30
C ILE A 26 -15.15 6.61 -13.49
N GLU A 27 -14.48 7.49 -14.21
CA GLU A 27 -13.65 7.09 -15.34
C GLU A 27 -12.28 6.64 -14.84
N LEU A 28 -11.80 5.48 -15.33
CA LEU A 28 -10.49 4.94 -15.01
C LEU A 28 -9.60 4.90 -16.26
N GLU A 29 -8.46 5.56 -16.18
CA GLU A 29 -7.40 5.49 -17.19
C GLU A 29 -6.21 4.72 -16.61
N VAL A 30 -5.69 3.71 -17.33
CA VAL A 30 -4.53 2.95 -16.88
C VAL A 30 -3.28 3.82 -16.96
N GLU A 31 -2.68 4.12 -15.81
CA GLU A 31 -1.38 4.82 -15.72
C GLU A 31 -0.21 3.81 -15.72
N THR A 32 -0.35 2.73 -14.95
CA THR A 32 0.64 1.65 -14.94
C THR A 32 -0.09 0.32 -15.16
N PRO A 33 0.24 -0.39 -16.27
CA PRO A 33 -0.35 -1.70 -16.54
C PRO A 33 -0.07 -2.71 -15.42
N ARG A 34 -0.86 -3.77 -15.41
CA ARG A 34 -0.68 -4.87 -14.45
C ARG A 34 0.76 -5.36 -14.44
N HIS A 35 1.42 -5.25 -13.30
CA HIS A 35 2.80 -5.67 -13.08
C HIS A 35 2.92 -6.42 -11.76
N PHE A 36 4.00 -7.20 -11.65
CA PHE A 36 4.29 -7.97 -10.45
C PHE A 36 5.18 -7.16 -9.51
N GLU A 37 4.83 -7.16 -8.23
CA GLU A 37 5.63 -6.58 -7.15
C GLU A 37 6.02 -7.64 -6.14
N ASP A 38 7.30 -7.69 -5.79
CA ASP A 38 7.86 -8.49 -4.71
C ASP A 38 8.46 -7.55 -3.65
N ASN A 39 7.88 -7.54 -2.48
CA ASN A 39 8.14 -6.54 -1.46
C ASN A 39 8.74 -7.19 -0.22
N TRP A 40 9.87 -6.64 0.25
CA TRP A 40 10.52 -7.04 1.49
C TRP A 40 10.39 -5.93 2.53
N ILE A 41 9.74 -6.24 3.63
CA ILE A 41 9.70 -5.39 4.82
C ILE A 41 10.91 -5.73 5.68
N LEU A 42 11.65 -4.69 6.07
CA LEU A 42 12.86 -4.80 6.87
C LEU A 42 12.63 -4.20 8.24
N ASP A 43 13.25 -4.79 9.25
CA ASP A 43 13.33 -4.25 10.59
C ASP A 43 14.64 -4.68 11.27
N ASN A 44 15.03 -4.02 12.34
CA ASN A 44 16.15 -4.46 13.15
C ASN A 44 15.72 -5.61 14.10
N ALA A 45 16.71 -6.20 14.80
CA ALA A 45 16.45 -7.32 15.70
C ALA A 45 15.45 -6.98 16.83
N ASP A 46 15.45 -5.73 17.30
CA ASP A 46 14.59 -5.24 18.38
C ASP A 46 13.20 -4.80 17.88
N ARG A 47 12.93 -4.92 16.59
CA ARG A 47 11.65 -4.51 15.97
C ARG A 47 11.31 -3.03 16.17
N ALA A 48 12.34 -2.17 16.16
CA ALA A 48 12.20 -0.76 16.51
C ALA A 48 11.35 0.03 15.49
N LEU A 49 11.33 -0.37 14.21
CA LEU A 49 10.44 0.25 13.21
C LEU A 49 8.99 -0.16 13.47
N GLY A 50 8.73 -1.46 13.63
CA GLY A 50 7.39 -1.96 13.91
C GLY A 50 6.79 -1.41 15.21
N ALA A 51 7.61 -1.22 16.26
CA ALA A 51 7.17 -0.68 17.54
C ALA A 51 6.65 0.77 17.44
N ARG A 52 7.05 1.53 16.43
CA ARG A 52 6.58 2.90 16.15
C ARG A 52 5.72 3.01 14.88
N GLU A 53 5.19 1.87 14.42
CA GLU A 53 4.36 1.77 13.21
C GLU A 53 5.06 2.28 11.93
N ALA A 54 6.41 2.26 11.91
CA ALA A 54 7.18 2.61 10.73
C ALA A 54 7.46 1.37 9.88
N ILE A 55 7.63 1.58 8.59
CA ILE A 55 7.93 0.55 7.59
C ILE A 55 9.14 0.99 6.79
N LEU A 56 10.13 0.10 6.69
CA LEU A 56 11.18 0.17 5.70
C LEU A 56 10.96 -0.97 4.70
N ARG A 57 10.76 -0.63 3.44
CA ARG A 57 10.45 -1.58 2.36
C ARG A 57 11.45 -1.48 1.24
N VAL A 58 11.90 -2.63 0.74
CA VAL A 58 12.57 -2.74 -0.56
C VAL A 58 11.64 -3.50 -1.50
N ARG A 59 11.30 -2.88 -2.63
CA ARG A 59 10.41 -3.43 -3.66
C ARG A 59 11.21 -3.82 -4.90
N PHE A 60 10.84 -4.93 -5.51
CA PHE A 60 11.24 -5.38 -6.82
C PHE A 60 10.03 -5.34 -7.75
N ALA A 61 10.13 -4.62 -8.85
CA ALA A 61 9.07 -4.54 -9.85
C ALA A 61 9.71 -4.33 -11.24
N ASP A 62 9.40 -5.19 -12.21
CA ASP A 62 9.81 -5.08 -13.62
C ASP A 62 11.32 -4.81 -13.84
N GLY A 63 12.17 -5.48 -13.05
CA GLY A 63 13.63 -5.35 -13.15
C GLY A 63 14.21 -4.08 -12.53
N LYS A 64 13.38 -3.29 -11.84
CA LYS A 64 13.76 -2.10 -11.06
C LYS A 64 13.36 -2.30 -9.61
N GLY A 65 13.73 -1.35 -8.79
CA GLY A 65 13.33 -1.36 -7.39
C GLY A 65 13.02 0.01 -6.85
N SER A 66 12.44 0.01 -5.65
CA SER A 66 12.35 1.21 -4.83
C SER A 66 12.63 0.88 -3.37
N ILE A 67 13.12 1.88 -2.64
CA ILE A 67 13.20 1.89 -1.19
C ILE A 67 12.13 2.86 -0.72
N THR A 68 11.26 2.39 0.18
CA THR A 68 10.20 3.19 0.77
C THR A 68 10.36 3.18 2.30
N TYR A 69 10.34 4.35 2.89
CA TYR A 69 10.15 4.54 4.33
C TYR A 69 8.78 5.18 4.54
N LYS A 70 7.96 4.55 5.40
CA LYS A 70 6.66 5.09 5.81
C LYS A 70 6.59 5.14 7.31
N GLU A 71 6.02 6.19 7.87
CA GLU A 71 5.68 6.27 9.28
C GLU A 71 4.33 6.97 9.48
N ARG A 72 3.79 6.86 10.67
CA ARG A 72 2.55 7.55 11.03
C ARG A 72 2.73 9.06 10.89
N ALA A 73 1.72 9.75 10.36
CA ALA A 73 1.69 11.19 10.37
C ALA A 73 1.79 11.73 11.80
N SER A 74 2.31 12.96 11.95
CA SER A 74 2.42 13.64 13.24
C SER A 74 1.06 13.68 13.96
N GLU A 75 1.09 13.69 15.29
CA GLU A 75 -0.13 13.91 16.12
C GLU A 75 -0.76 15.29 15.85
N ASP A 76 0.00 16.22 15.31
CA ASP A 76 -0.48 17.54 14.89
C ASP A 76 -1.15 17.53 13.50
N ALA A 77 -1.13 16.40 12.78
CA ALA A 77 -1.81 16.30 11.50
C ALA A 77 -3.33 16.43 11.69
N PRO A 78 -4.05 17.05 10.74
CA PRO A 78 -5.52 17.12 10.80
C PRO A 78 -6.13 15.73 11.00
N ALA A 79 -7.16 15.65 11.84
CA ALA A 79 -7.88 14.40 12.02
C ALA A 79 -8.53 13.96 10.69
N SER A 80 -8.30 12.73 10.29
CA SER A 80 -8.89 12.12 9.10
C SER A 80 -9.48 10.77 9.42
N GLN A 81 -10.54 10.39 8.69
CA GLN A 81 -11.08 9.04 8.72
C GLN A 81 -10.26 8.06 7.87
N PHE A 82 -9.32 8.57 7.09
CA PHE A 82 -8.43 7.80 6.25
C PHE A 82 -7.05 7.69 6.88
N LYS A 83 -6.28 6.75 6.41
CA LYS A 83 -4.92 6.53 6.90
C LYS A 83 -4.00 7.60 6.34
N GLN A 84 -3.29 8.29 7.23
CA GLN A 84 -2.32 9.32 6.90
C GLN A 84 -0.91 8.83 7.24
N ARG A 85 0.01 8.96 6.28
CA ARG A 85 1.40 8.56 6.43
C ARG A 85 2.34 9.64 5.92
N VAL A 86 3.50 9.73 6.55
CA VAL A 86 4.68 10.33 5.94
C VAL A 86 5.32 9.25 5.09
N GLU A 87 5.52 9.52 3.81
CA GLU A 87 6.19 8.60 2.89
C GLU A 87 7.40 9.25 2.25
N ILE A 88 8.51 8.50 2.25
CA ILE A 88 9.72 8.84 1.50
C ILE A 88 10.04 7.63 0.63
N GLU A 89 9.95 7.82 -0.69
CA GLU A 89 10.29 6.76 -1.65
C GLU A 89 11.38 7.25 -2.61
N THR A 90 12.27 6.35 -2.96
CA THR A 90 13.30 6.56 -3.99
C THR A 90 13.43 5.33 -4.86
N ALA A 91 13.50 5.55 -6.18
CA ALA A 91 13.79 4.49 -7.12
C ALA A 91 15.27 4.06 -7.01
N ILE A 92 15.53 2.78 -7.22
CA ILE A 92 16.86 2.18 -7.23
C ILE A 92 16.99 1.20 -8.40
N ASP A 93 18.17 1.14 -8.98
CA ASP A 93 18.46 0.22 -10.10
C ASP A 93 18.80 -1.19 -9.61
N ASP A 94 19.35 -1.33 -8.40
CA ASP A 94 19.79 -2.61 -7.82
C ASP A 94 19.21 -2.82 -6.42
N PRO A 95 17.98 -3.35 -6.33
CA PRO A 95 17.34 -3.62 -5.04
C PRO A 95 18.00 -4.77 -4.26
N GLU A 96 18.74 -5.68 -4.92
CA GLU A 96 19.48 -6.74 -4.24
C GLU A 96 20.68 -6.17 -3.46
N SER A 97 21.44 -5.28 -4.07
CA SER A 97 22.51 -4.55 -3.39
C SER A 97 21.97 -3.70 -2.24
N ALA A 98 20.79 -3.07 -2.41
CA ALA A 98 20.15 -2.32 -1.33
C ALA A 98 19.80 -3.22 -0.14
N LEU A 99 19.22 -4.41 -0.37
CA LEU A 99 18.96 -5.39 0.69
C LEU A 99 20.25 -5.80 1.40
N ALA A 100 21.32 -6.10 0.65
CA ALA A 100 22.61 -6.48 1.22
C ALA A 100 23.22 -5.35 2.08
N MET A 101 23.08 -4.10 1.67
CA MET A 101 23.50 -2.93 2.48
C MET A 101 22.69 -2.83 3.76
N PHE A 102 21.38 -2.96 3.71
CA PHE A 102 20.54 -2.92 4.90
C PHE A 102 20.86 -4.04 5.87
N GLU A 103 21.15 -5.25 5.38
CA GLU A 103 21.59 -6.37 6.24
C GLU A 103 22.91 -6.03 6.97
N ARG A 104 23.87 -5.38 6.28
CA ARG A 104 25.13 -4.92 6.90
C ARG A 104 24.91 -3.80 7.93
N LEU A 105 23.84 -3.03 7.78
CA LEU A 105 23.41 -1.99 8.72
C LEU A 105 22.58 -2.51 9.90
N GLY A 106 22.36 -3.84 9.97
CA GLY A 106 21.63 -4.50 11.06
C GLY A 106 20.12 -4.59 10.86
N PHE A 107 19.63 -4.31 9.66
CA PHE A 107 18.24 -4.61 9.31
C PHE A 107 18.15 -6.03 8.73
N HIS A 108 17.03 -6.71 9.00
CA HIS A 108 16.79 -8.07 8.55
C HIS A 108 15.45 -8.12 7.80
N LYS A 109 15.37 -9.05 6.84
CA LYS A 109 14.11 -9.38 6.17
C LYS A 109 13.14 -9.96 7.18
N TRP A 110 12.07 -9.22 7.44
CA TRP A 110 11.08 -9.59 8.44
C TRP A 110 9.84 -10.23 7.83
N PHE A 111 9.37 -9.69 6.71
CA PHE A 111 8.15 -10.13 6.05
C PHE A 111 8.25 -9.88 4.55
N ARG A 112 7.82 -10.83 3.77
CA ARG A 112 7.74 -10.72 2.32
C ARG A 112 6.29 -10.77 1.88
N TYR A 113 5.92 -9.90 0.94
CA TYR A 113 4.62 -9.99 0.31
C TYR A 113 4.70 -9.71 -1.18
N GLN A 114 3.84 -10.41 -1.92
CA GLN A 114 3.74 -10.33 -3.36
C GLN A 114 2.34 -9.92 -3.76
N LYS A 115 2.25 -9.16 -4.84
CA LYS A 115 0.99 -8.79 -5.47
C LYS A 115 1.19 -8.53 -6.95
N TYR A 116 0.11 -8.61 -7.71
CA TYR A 116 0.02 -7.91 -8.99
C TYR A 116 -0.72 -6.61 -8.76
N ARG A 117 -0.19 -5.50 -9.30
CA ARG A 117 -0.77 -4.17 -9.19
C ARG A 117 -1.07 -3.60 -10.56
N THR A 118 -2.24 -2.99 -10.70
CA THR A 118 -2.56 -2.09 -11.80
C THR A 118 -2.85 -0.72 -11.20
N VAL A 119 -2.25 0.34 -11.74
CA VAL A 119 -2.50 1.71 -11.28
C VAL A 119 -3.36 2.42 -12.30
N TYR A 120 -4.40 3.06 -11.83
CA TYR A 120 -5.31 3.88 -12.61
C TYR A 120 -5.32 5.32 -12.09
N ARG A 121 -5.47 6.25 -13.01
CA ARG A 121 -5.99 7.58 -12.70
C ARG A 121 -7.50 7.51 -12.75
N ALA A 122 -8.15 7.84 -11.66
CA ALA A 122 -9.59 8.00 -11.60
C ALA A 122 -9.97 9.46 -11.81
N THR A 123 -10.98 9.70 -12.67
CA THR A 123 -11.61 11.02 -12.82
C THR A 123 -13.04 10.92 -12.33
N LEU A 124 -13.35 11.71 -11.32
CA LEU A 124 -14.68 11.75 -10.68
C LEU A 124 -15.63 12.69 -11.44
N PRO A 125 -16.94 12.50 -11.33
CA PRO A 125 -17.91 13.52 -11.75
C PRO A 125 -17.59 14.87 -11.08
N GLY A 126 -17.36 15.91 -11.89
CA GLY A 126 -16.91 17.21 -11.40
C GLY A 126 -15.43 17.50 -11.64
N GLY A 127 -14.63 16.51 -12.09
CA GLY A 127 -13.26 16.70 -12.59
C GLY A 127 -12.16 16.49 -11.54
N SER A 128 -12.49 16.19 -10.28
CA SER A 128 -11.49 15.78 -9.28
C SER A 128 -10.84 14.45 -9.68
N THR A 129 -9.58 14.29 -9.35
CA THR A 129 -8.82 13.06 -9.68
C THR A 129 -8.19 12.45 -8.44
N LEU A 130 -8.01 11.12 -8.45
CA LEU A 130 -7.25 10.38 -7.45
C LEU A 130 -6.58 9.17 -8.10
N SER A 131 -5.60 8.59 -7.40
CA SER A 131 -4.99 7.33 -7.80
C SER A 131 -5.81 6.15 -7.28
N VAL A 132 -6.02 5.14 -8.13
CA VAL A 132 -6.69 3.88 -7.80
C VAL A 132 -5.75 2.74 -8.09
N MET A 133 -5.31 2.02 -7.06
CA MET A 133 -4.44 0.87 -7.21
C MET A 133 -5.24 -0.41 -6.99
N PHE A 134 -5.38 -1.23 -8.02
CA PHE A 134 -5.98 -2.55 -7.91
C PHE A 134 -4.90 -3.59 -7.64
N ASP A 135 -4.98 -4.22 -6.48
CA ASP A 135 -4.02 -5.19 -5.96
C ASP A 135 -4.62 -6.59 -5.91
N GLU A 136 -4.06 -7.50 -6.71
CA GLU A 136 -4.36 -8.93 -6.64
C GLU A 136 -3.31 -9.60 -5.74
N THR A 137 -3.73 -10.14 -4.60
CA THR A 137 -2.84 -10.73 -3.60
C THR A 137 -3.18 -12.20 -3.32
N PRO A 138 -2.29 -12.97 -2.68
CA PRO A 138 -2.59 -14.34 -2.25
C PRO A 138 -3.81 -14.49 -1.32
N ILE A 139 -4.21 -13.40 -0.64
CA ILE A 139 -5.32 -13.39 0.33
C ILE A 139 -6.57 -12.67 -0.16
N GLY A 140 -6.62 -12.35 -1.45
CA GLY A 140 -7.75 -11.69 -2.12
C GLY A 140 -7.37 -10.39 -2.79
N ASN A 141 -8.38 -9.75 -3.40
CA ASN A 141 -8.18 -8.52 -4.14
C ASN A 141 -8.55 -7.30 -3.31
N PHE A 142 -7.80 -6.24 -3.50
CA PHE A 142 -7.98 -4.97 -2.81
C PHE A 142 -7.89 -3.82 -3.80
N VAL A 143 -8.52 -2.72 -3.44
CA VAL A 143 -8.34 -1.43 -4.09
C VAL A 143 -7.83 -0.45 -3.04
N GLU A 144 -6.75 0.27 -3.35
CA GLU A 144 -6.28 1.41 -2.58
C GLU A 144 -6.70 2.68 -3.33
N LEU A 145 -7.33 3.62 -2.62
CA LEU A 145 -7.64 4.96 -3.10
C LEU A 145 -6.66 5.92 -2.44
N GLU A 146 -5.92 6.69 -3.24
CA GLU A 146 -4.92 7.63 -2.75
C GLU A 146 -5.08 8.98 -3.42
N GLY A 147 -5.04 10.06 -2.64
CA GLY A 147 -5.17 11.43 -3.13
C GLY A 147 -5.60 12.41 -2.07
N GLU A 148 -6.19 13.51 -2.51
CA GLU A 148 -6.78 14.50 -1.61
C GLU A 148 -7.99 13.89 -0.88
N GLU A 149 -8.16 14.24 0.40
CA GLU A 149 -9.19 13.65 1.27
C GLU A 149 -10.60 13.81 0.70
N GLU A 150 -10.91 14.97 0.13
CA GLU A 150 -12.20 15.25 -0.48
C GLU A 150 -12.46 14.38 -1.71
N ALA A 151 -11.44 14.12 -2.53
CA ALA A 151 -11.58 13.25 -3.70
C ALA A 151 -11.81 11.80 -3.29
N ILE A 152 -11.09 11.32 -2.27
CA ILE A 152 -11.31 9.97 -1.71
C ILE A 152 -12.73 9.86 -1.14
N ALA A 153 -13.18 10.82 -0.35
CA ALA A 153 -14.53 10.83 0.23
C ALA A 153 -15.61 10.80 -0.87
N GLN A 154 -15.44 11.62 -1.91
CA GLN A 154 -16.36 11.63 -3.06
C GLN A 154 -16.40 10.28 -3.79
N ALA A 155 -15.24 9.66 -4.02
CA ALA A 155 -15.17 8.35 -4.67
C ALA A 155 -15.89 7.27 -3.85
N ILE A 156 -15.71 7.28 -2.53
CA ILE A 156 -16.36 6.36 -1.58
C ILE A 156 -17.89 6.52 -1.62
N ASP A 157 -18.39 7.74 -1.58
CA ASP A 157 -19.83 8.03 -1.66
C ASP A 157 -20.42 7.52 -2.97
N LEU A 158 -19.75 7.77 -4.09
CA LEU A 158 -20.16 7.27 -5.42
C LEU A 158 -20.16 5.74 -5.51
N LEU A 159 -19.20 5.08 -4.86
CA LEU A 159 -19.12 3.62 -4.80
C LEU A 159 -20.15 3.01 -3.85
N GLY A 160 -20.83 3.82 -3.03
CA GLY A 160 -21.77 3.34 -2.02
C GLY A 160 -21.12 2.56 -0.88
N VAL A 161 -19.84 2.85 -0.60
CA VAL A 161 -19.04 2.21 0.45
C VAL A 161 -19.20 2.99 1.75
N THR A 162 -19.18 2.32 2.87
CA THR A 162 -19.29 2.91 4.22
C THR A 162 -18.00 2.75 5.00
N SER A 163 -17.84 3.49 6.09
CA SER A 163 -16.65 3.37 6.96
C SER A 163 -16.46 1.98 7.55
N ALA A 164 -17.51 1.14 7.60
CA ALA A 164 -17.41 -0.25 8.03
C ALA A 164 -16.63 -1.14 7.04
N ASP A 165 -16.49 -0.68 5.79
CA ASP A 165 -15.79 -1.40 4.72
C ASP A 165 -14.34 -0.95 4.58
N TYR A 166 -13.89 0.07 5.34
CA TYR A 166 -12.53 0.58 5.28
C TYR A 166 -11.54 -0.40 5.89
N ILE A 167 -10.46 -0.61 5.19
CA ILE A 167 -9.32 -1.40 5.64
C ILE A 167 -8.14 -0.44 5.82
N LEU A 168 -7.82 -0.13 7.08
CA LEU A 168 -6.71 0.76 7.44
C LEU A 168 -5.42 -0.03 7.72
N GLU A 169 -5.53 -1.34 7.78
CA GLU A 169 -4.46 -2.27 8.06
C GLU A 169 -3.47 -2.38 6.90
N SER A 170 -2.21 -2.64 7.26
CA SER A 170 -1.16 -2.98 6.29
C SER A 170 -1.34 -4.41 5.78
N TYR A 171 -0.71 -4.76 4.63
CA TYR A 171 -0.69 -6.14 4.13
C TYR A 171 -0.07 -7.12 5.14
N LEU A 172 0.89 -6.69 5.94
CA LEU A 172 1.44 -7.50 7.03
C LEU A 172 0.35 -7.84 8.06
N ALA A 173 -0.44 -6.85 8.50
CA ALA A 173 -1.52 -7.06 9.47
C ALA A 173 -2.64 -7.94 8.89
N LEU A 174 -3.02 -7.73 7.63
CA LEU A 174 -4.02 -8.55 6.93
C LEU A 174 -3.55 -10.01 6.80
N GLN A 175 -2.27 -10.22 6.48
CA GLN A 175 -1.70 -11.58 6.42
C GLN A 175 -1.63 -12.22 7.81
N ALA A 176 -1.27 -11.47 8.84
CA ALA A 176 -1.25 -11.97 10.21
C ALA A 176 -2.65 -12.44 10.65
N GLU A 177 -3.68 -11.65 10.35
CA GLU A 177 -5.07 -12.04 10.61
C GLU A 177 -5.49 -13.28 9.81
N HIS A 178 -5.12 -13.33 8.52
CA HIS A 178 -5.39 -14.48 7.66
C HIS A 178 -4.76 -15.77 8.21
N CYS A 179 -3.49 -15.73 8.61
CA CYS A 179 -2.80 -16.86 9.23
C CYS A 179 -3.45 -17.27 10.56
N TRP A 180 -3.77 -16.29 11.41
CA TRP A 180 -4.41 -16.53 12.71
C TRP A 180 -5.75 -17.23 12.56
N ARG A 181 -6.61 -16.81 11.62
CA ARG A 181 -7.89 -17.46 11.30
C ARG A 181 -7.73 -18.93 10.87
N GLN A 182 -6.56 -19.29 10.33
CA GLN A 182 -6.22 -20.66 9.94
C GLN A 182 -5.51 -21.44 11.05
N GLY A 183 -5.26 -20.83 12.22
CA GLY A 183 -4.50 -21.44 13.31
C GLY A 183 -3.02 -21.62 13.01
N LYS A 184 -2.45 -20.80 12.12
CA LYS A 184 -1.04 -20.84 11.69
C LYS A 184 -0.25 -19.67 12.26
N PRO A 185 1.08 -19.83 12.42
CA PRO A 185 1.96 -18.68 12.65
C PRO A 185 1.96 -17.75 11.44
N LEU A 186 2.47 -16.51 11.64
CA LEU A 186 2.68 -15.58 10.54
C LEU A 186 3.62 -16.18 9.49
N GLU A 187 3.17 -16.24 8.25
CA GLU A 187 3.91 -16.68 7.06
C GLU A 187 3.97 -15.53 6.05
N ASP A 188 4.94 -15.58 5.13
CA ASP A 188 5.00 -14.63 4.02
C ASP A 188 3.74 -14.70 3.16
N MET A 189 3.31 -13.54 2.64
CA MET A 189 2.17 -13.43 1.73
C MET A 189 2.66 -13.55 0.28
N VAL A 190 2.95 -14.76 -0.17
CA VAL A 190 3.53 -15.01 -1.50
C VAL A 190 2.64 -15.94 -2.31
N PHE A 191 2.63 -15.76 -3.63
CA PHE A 191 1.93 -16.69 -4.52
C PHE A 191 2.62 -18.06 -4.49
N THR A 192 1.85 -19.12 -4.27
CA THR A 192 2.36 -20.49 -4.40
C THR A 192 2.65 -20.78 -5.87
N LYS A 193 3.86 -21.23 -6.18
CA LYS A 193 4.15 -21.77 -7.51
C LYS A 193 3.24 -22.97 -7.74
N LYS A 194 2.39 -22.87 -8.75
CA LYS A 194 1.65 -24.04 -9.26
C LYS A 194 2.60 -24.93 -10.05
#